data_4e1e075b30258e4856f3febd3aeb1937
#
_entry.id   4e1e075b30258e4856f3febd3aeb1937
#
_cell.length_a   1.000
_cell.length_b   1.000
_cell.length_c   1.000
_cell.angle_alpha   90.00
_cell.angle_beta   90.00
_cell.angle_gamma   90.00
#
_symmetry.space_group_name_H-M   'P 1'
#
loop_
_entity.id
_entity.type
_entity.pdbx_description
1 polymer ?
#
loop_
_entity_poly.entity_id
_entity_poly.type
_entity_poly.pdbx_seq_one_letter_code
_entity_poly.pdbx_strand_id
1 'polypeptide(L)'
;MGISTWALGKLHRAVPTDLPNLLTLSRIFAIPLLVVVVAIRAPWADMAACALFSAAAITDYFDGKIARERQIVSDFGRMLDPIADKLLVGAALMLLAGFDRLPNWALLPAIVIMLREILVSGLREYLAGLNVGLPVTALAKWKTGFQMGALGTLLAGDTGAAVIGLGWLPVSLIGELMLWTAAALTLFTGWDYLAAGLRHAGREVPPSRPDPSRPASRP
;
A
#
# COMPACT_ATOMS: atom_id res chain seq x y z
N MET A 1 -36.62 -10.59 -3.33
CA MET A 1 -35.40 -11.33 -3.65
C MET A 1 -34.52 -11.29 -2.38
N GLY A 2 -34.70 -12.28 -1.50
CA GLY A 2 -34.05 -12.30 -0.18
C GLY A 2 -32.66 -12.90 -0.30
N ILE A 3 -31.64 -12.14 0.10
CA ILE A 3 -30.31 -12.67 0.34
C ILE A 3 -30.46 -13.68 1.47
N SER A 4 -30.23 -14.96 1.20
CA SER A 4 -30.50 -16.04 2.14
C SER A 4 -29.65 -15.82 3.42
N THR A 5 -30.30 -15.94 4.57
CA THR A 5 -29.69 -15.89 5.92
C THR A 5 -28.51 -16.85 6.07
N TRP A 6 -28.45 -17.87 5.23
CA TRP A 6 -27.33 -18.81 5.11
C TRP A 6 -26.04 -18.18 4.56
N ALA A 7 -26.15 -17.23 3.61
CA ALA A 7 -24.98 -16.50 3.07
C ALA A 7 -24.40 -15.54 4.11
N LEU A 8 -25.26 -14.87 4.90
CA LEU A 8 -24.82 -13.99 6.00
C LEU A 8 -24.14 -14.76 7.13
N GLY A 9 -24.62 -15.96 7.45
CA GLY A 9 -23.99 -16.81 8.48
C GLY A 9 -22.63 -17.39 8.07
N LYS A 10 -22.39 -17.61 6.77
CA LYS A 10 -21.05 -18.00 6.26
C LYS A 10 -20.08 -16.82 6.22
N LEU A 11 -20.54 -15.61 5.88
CA LEU A 11 -19.73 -14.40 5.92
C LEU A 11 -19.26 -14.10 7.36
N HIS A 12 -20.08 -14.31 8.36
CA HIS A 12 -19.73 -14.09 9.76
C HIS A 12 -18.68 -15.07 10.31
N ARG A 13 -18.53 -16.25 9.68
CA ARG A 13 -17.46 -17.22 10.00
C ARG A 13 -16.19 -17.03 9.15
N ALA A 14 -16.27 -16.27 8.05
CA ALA A 14 -15.20 -16.12 7.10
C ALA A 14 -14.31 -14.88 7.39
N VAL A 15 -14.80 -13.93 8.18
CA VAL A 15 -14.02 -12.75 8.59
C VAL A 15 -13.67 -12.92 10.06
N PRO A 16 -12.44 -13.33 10.38
CA PRO A 16 -11.99 -13.31 11.77
C PRO A 16 -12.06 -11.87 12.27
N THR A 17 -12.84 -11.64 13.34
CA THR A 17 -12.99 -10.32 13.99
C THR A 17 -11.79 -9.97 14.85
N ASP A 18 -10.63 -10.47 14.51
CA ASP A 18 -9.38 -10.15 15.16
C ASP A 18 -9.01 -8.68 14.91
N LEU A 19 -8.48 -8.03 15.92
CA LEU A 19 -8.11 -6.61 15.89
C LEU A 19 -7.33 -6.22 14.61
N PRO A 20 -6.30 -6.98 14.16
CA PRO A 20 -5.58 -6.66 12.94
C PRO A 20 -6.48 -6.61 11.69
N ASN A 21 -7.37 -7.60 11.52
CA ASN A 21 -8.27 -7.64 10.35
C ASN A 21 -9.25 -6.47 10.34
N LEU A 22 -9.76 -6.05 11.51
CA LEU A 22 -10.65 -4.91 11.63
C LEU A 22 -9.94 -3.62 11.21
N LEU A 23 -8.68 -3.48 11.57
CA LEU A 23 -7.86 -2.32 11.23
C LEU A 23 -7.52 -2.26 9.74
N THR A 24 -7.22 -3.41 9.10
CA THR A 24 -7.07 -3.50 7.64
C THR A 24 -8.37 -3.13 6.91
N LEU A 25 -9.52 -3.62 7.39
CA LEU A 25 -10.83 -3.26 6.84
C LEU A 25 -11.12 -1.77 7.04
N SER A 26 -10.81 -1.18 8.19
CA SER A 26 -11.02 0.25 8.43
C SER A 26 -10.25 1.11 7.43
N ARG A 27 -9.06 0.67 7.02
CA ARG A 27 -8.23 1.32 5.99
C ARG A 27 -8.91 1.29 4.62
N ILE A 28 -9.51 0.16 4.25
CA ILE A 28 -10.28 0.05 2.99
C ILE A 28 -11.52 0.98 3.05
N PHE A 29 -12.20 1.06 4.19
CA PHE A 29 -13.33 1.98 4.37
C PHE A 29 -12.89 3.46 4.44
N ALA A 30 -11.67 3.75 4.84
CA ALA A 30 -11.13 5.10 4.81
C ALA A 30 -11.00 5.65 3.37
N ILE A 31 -10.84 4.79 2.35
CA ILE A 31 -10.68 5.22 0.96
C ILE A 31 -11.93 5.95 0.44
N PRO A 32 -13.14 5.38 0.45
CA PRO A 32 -14.32 6.10 -0.01
C PRO A 32 -14.61 7.35 0.82
N LEU A 33 -14.31 7.33 2.12
CA LEU A 33 -14.42 8.52 2.97
C LEU A 33 -13.43 9.60 2.52
N LEU A 34 -12.19 9.24 2.21
CA LEU A 34 -11.18 10.15 1.69
C LEU A 34 -11.63 10.79 0.37
N VAL A 35 -12.25 10.01 -0.53
CA VAL A 35 -12.81 10.52 -1.79
C VAL A 35 -13.87 11.59 -1.52
N VAL A 36 -14.80 11.32 -0.60
CA VAL A 36 -15.88 12.27 -0.25
C VAL A 36 -15.29 13.55 0.36
N VAL A 37 -14.33 13.42 1.29
CA VAL A 37 -13.73 14.58 1.97
C VAL A 37 -12.96 15.45 0.98
N VAL A 38 -12.15 14.87 0.09
CA VAL A 38 -11.41 15.63 -0.94
C VAL A 38 -12.35 16.31 -1.93
N ALA A 39 -13.49 15.67 -2.26
CA ALA A 39 -14.49 16.23 -3.18
C ALA A 39 -15.19 17.50 -2.64
N ILE A 40 -15.18 17.75 -1.33
CA ILE A 40 -15.75 18.96 -0.72
C ILE A 40 -15.01 20.23 -1.17
N ARG A 41 -13.72 20.14 -1.51
CA ARG A 41 -12.87 21.24 -2.00
C ARG A 41 -12.89 22.48 -1.07
N ALA A 42 -12.86 22.27 0.23
CA ALA A 42 -12.80 23.32 1.25
C ALA A 42 -11.50 23.23 2.06
N PRO A 43 -10.90 24.34 2.52
CA PRO A 43 -9.63 24.31 3.26
C PRO A 43 -9.64 23.41 4.49
N TRP A 44 -10.75 23.38 5.24
CA TRP A 44 -10.90 22.48 6.38
C TRP A 44 -10.99 20.99 5.95
N ALA A 45 -11.58 20.73 4.77
CA ALA A 45 -11.69 19.38 4.21
C ALA A 45 -10.31 18.87 3.76
N ASP A 46 -9.44 19.74 3.27
CA ASP A 46 -8.06 19.41 2.94
C ASP A 46 -7.28 18.92 4.17
N MET A 47 -7.42 19.63 5.29
CA MET A 47 -6.86 19.19 6.57
C MET A 47 -7.48 17.90 7.07
N ALA A 48 -8.79 17.73 6.92
CA ALA A 48 -9.48 16.51 7.29
C ALA A 48 -9.01 15.32 6.43
N ALA A 49 -8.77 15.52 5.13
CA ALA A 49 -8.22 14.51 4.23
C ALA A 49 -6.80 14.10 4.64
N CYS A 50 -5.94 15.08 4.94
CA CYS A 50 -4.60 14.84 5.48
C CYS A 50 -4.65 14.05 6.79
N ALA A 51 -5.50 14.45 7.73
CA ALA A 51 -5.65 13.78 9.01
C ALA A 51 -6.16 12.34 8.85
N LEU A 52 -7.17 12.12 8.01
CA LEU A 52 -7.73 10.80 7.71
C LEU A 52 -6.69 9.88 7.08
N PHE A 53 -5.98 10.36 6.06
CA PHE A 53 -4.91 9.62 5.39
C PHE A 53 -3.77 9.27 6.37
N SER A 54 -3.32 10.26 7.15
CA SER A 54 -2.25 10.06 8.13
C SER A 54 -2.67 9.09 9.23
N ALA A 55 -3.90 9.17 9.73
CA ALA A 55 -4.43 8.24 10.71
C ALA A 55 -4.45 6.81 10.16
N ALA A 56 -4.92 6.61 8.91
CA ALA A 56 -4.93 5.31 8.27
C ALA A 56 -3.51 4.74 8.09
N ALA A 57 -2.54 5.57 7.69
CA ALA A 57 -1.14 5.18 7.52
C ALA A 57 -0.44 4.85 8.85
N ILE A 58 -0.71 5.62 9.91
CA ILE A 58 -0.17 5.39 11.25
C ILE A 58 -0.76 4.12 11.86
N THR A 59 -2.06 3.92 11.71
CA THR A 59 -2.74 2.71 12.18
C THR A 59 -2.11 1.47 11.58
N ASP A 60 -1.85 1.46 10.25
CA ASP A 60 -1.14 0.36 9.58
C ASP A 60 0.21 0.02 10.19
N TYR A 61 1.00 1.04 10.52
CA TYR A 61 2.32 0.82 11.12
C TYR A 61 2.21 0.14 12.49
N PHE A 62 1.28 0.58 13.33
CA PHE A 62 1.09 0.02 14.67
C PHE A 62 0.50 -1.38 14.62
N ASP A 63 -0.47 -1.62 13.74
CA ASP A 63 -1.13 -2.91 13.59
C ASP A 63 -0.17 -4.00 13.13
N GLY A 64 0.62 -3.70 12.13
CA GLY A 64 1.66 -4.60 11.66
C GLY A 64 2.71 -4.92 12.74
N LYS A 65 2.98 -4.00 13.66
CA LYS A 65 3.86 -4.24 14.81
C LYS A 65 3.19 -5.13 15.85
N ILE A 66 1.98 -4.82 16.27
CA ILE A 66 1.21 -5.57 17.27
C ILE A 66 0.92 -6.99 16.80
N ALA A 67 0.52 -7.17 15.54
CA ALA A 67 0.23 -8.48 14.97
C ALA A 67 1.46 -9.39 14.98
N ARG A 68 2.64 -8.84 14.66
CA ARG A 68 3.92 -9.58 14.71
C ARG A 68 4.33 -9.93 16.13
N GLU A 69 4.18 -9.01 17.09
CA GLU A 69 4.52 -9.26 18.51
C GLU A 69 3.61 -10.30 19.16
N ARG A 70 2.33 -10.32 18.80
CA ARG A 70 1.34 -11.24 19.38
C ARG A 70 1.20 -12.55 18.62
N GLN A 71 1.85 -12.73 17.48
CA GLN A 71 1.70 -13.89 16.58
C GLN A 71 0.24 -14.19 16.16
N ILE A 72 -0.63 -13.20 16.23
CA ILE A 72 -2.04 -13.28 15.82
C ILE A 72 -2.14 -12.74 14.40
N VAL A 73 -1.74 -13.56 13.43
CA VAL A 73 -1.84 -13.20 12.01
C VAL A 73 -2.77 -14.20 11.35
N SER A 74 -3.97 -13.78 10.98
CA SER A 74 -4.88 -14.61 10.19
C SER A 74 -4.40 -14.70 8.73
N ASP A 75 -4.70 -15.80 8.05
CA ASP A 75 -4.38 -15.95 6.63
C ASP A 75 -5.09 -14.88 5.77
N PHE A 76 -6.30 -14.49 6.17
CA PHE A 76 -7.07 -13.42 5.54
C PHE A 76 -6.39 -12.05 5.68
N GLY A 77 -5.93 -11.69 6.88
CA GLY A 77 -5.17 -10.45 7.13
C GLY A 77 -3.87 -10.40 6.33
N ARG A 78 -3.12 -11.51 6.32
CA ARG A 78 -1.86 -11.62 5.56
C ARG A 78 -2.04 -11.36 4.07
N MET A 79 -3.17 -11.78 3.50
CA MET A 79 -3.52 -11.51 2.10
C MET A 79 -3.99 -10.07 1.90
N LEU A 80 -4.81 -9.55 2.83
CA LEU A 80 -5.50 -8.28 2.64
C LEU A 80 -4.60 -7.05 2.93
N ASP A 81 -3.68 -7.14 3.90
CA ASP A 81 -2.79 -6.04 4.29
C ASP A 81 -1.99 -5.45 3.12
N PRO A 82 -1.28 -6.27 2.29
CA PRO A 82 -0.53 -5.72 1.16
C PRO A 82 -1.43 -5.08 0.09
N ILE A 83 -2.68 -5.51 0.01
CA ILE A 83 -3.66 -4.96 -0.94
C ILE A 83 -4.18 -3.61 -0.43
N ALA A 84 -4.61 -3.56 0.85
CA ALA A 84 -5.15 -2.35 1.47
C ALA A 84 -4.16 -1.17 1.45
N ASP A 85 -2.88 -1.44 1.73
CA ASP A 85 -1.82 -0.44 1.69
C ASP A 85 -1.67 0.18 0.30
N LYS A 86 -1.64 -0.64 -0.76
CA LYS A 86 -1.52 -0.16 -2.14
C LYS A 86 -2.78 0.56 -2.62
N LEU A 87 -3.95 0.10 -2.19
CA LEU A 87 -5.21 0.76 -2.52
C LEU A 87 -5.27 2.16 -1.91
N LEU A 88 -4.81 2.34 -0.66
CA LEU A 88 -4.78 3.65 -0.01
C LEU A 88 -3.83 4.62 -0.73
N VAL A 89 -2.61 4.17 -1.05
CA VAL A 89 -1.63 4.97 -1.79
C VAL A 89 -2.14 5.30 -3.19
N GLY A 90 -2.67 4.30 -3.91
CA GLY A 90 -3.22 4.49 -5.26
C GLY A 90 -4.39 5.45 -5.27
N ALA A 91 -5.32 5.31 -4.34
CA ALA A 91 -6.46 6.22 -4.19
C ALA A 91 -6.00 7.66 -3.92
N ALA A 92 -5.03 7.86 -3.00
CA ALA A 92 -4.50 9.18 -2.71
C ALA A 92 -3.84 9.82 -3.95
N LEU A 93 -3.00 9.07 -4.69
CA LEU A 93 -2.38 9.57 -5.93
C LEU A 93 -3.42 9.91 -7.00
N MET A 94 -4.45 9.07 -7.17
CA MET A 94 -5.54 9.32 -8.12
C MET A 94 -6.36 10.55 -7.73
N LEU A 95 -6.63 10.75 -6.44
CA LEU A 95 -7.33 11.93 -5.94
C LEU A 95 -6.50 13.20 -6.17
N LEU A 96 -5.22 13.17 -5.85
CA LEU A 96 -4.32 14.31 -6.07
C LEU A 96 -4.25 14.69 -7.54
N ALA A 97 -4.18 13.71 -8.45
CA ALA A 97 -4.17 13.93 -9.89
C ALA A 97 -5.55 14.40 -10.41
N GLY A 98 -6.64 13.76 -9.97
CA GLY A 98 -8.00 14.04 -10.45
C GLY A 98 -8.60 15.35 -9.94
N PHE A 99 -8.07 15.89 -8.84
CA PHE A 99 -8.52 17.16 -8.25
C PHE A 99 -7.54 18.33 -8.49
N ASP A 100 -6.64 18.18 -9.49
CA ASP A 100 -5.66 19.21 -9.90
C ASP A 100 -4.74 19.68 -8.77
N ARG A 101 -4.41 18.77 -7.83
CA ARG A 101 -3.49 19.05 -6.72
C ARG A 101 -2.05 18.68 -7.03
N LEU A 102 -1.80 18.07 -8.21
CA LEU A 102 -0.49 17.78 -8.74
C LEU A 102 -0.26 18.62 -10.00
N PRO A 103 0.80 19.42 -10.06
CA PRO A 103 1.21 20.03 -11.32
C PRO A 103 1.61 18.93 -12.32
N ASN A 104 1.46 19.22 -13.63
CA ASN A 104 1.67 18.22 -14.70
C ASN A 104 3.02 17.49 -14.60
N TRP A 105 4.07 18.16 -14.18
CA TRP A 105 5.40 17.56 -14.01
C TRP A 105 5.49 16.62 -12.79
N ALA A 106 4.64 16.78 -11.77
CA ALA A 106 4.56 15.91 -10.60
C ALA A 106 3.74 14.63 -10.86
N LEU A 107 3.06 14.53 -12.00
CA LEU A 107 2.43 13.28 -12.44
C LEU A 107 3.47 12.19 -12.72
N LEU A 108 4.66 12.57 -13.22
CA LEU A 108 5.70 11.59 -13.51
C LEU A 108 6.13 10.81 -12.27
N PRO A 109 6.55 11.44 -11.16
CA PRO A 109 6.90 10.70 -9.95
C PRO A 109 5.72 9.91 -9.36
N ALA A 110 4.48 10.41 -9.48
CA ALA A 110 3.29 9.69 -9.03
C ALA A 110 3.09 8.38 -9.80
N ILE A 111 3.21 8.42 -11.14
CA ILE A 111 3.13 7.25 -12.01
C ILE A 111 4.26 6.26 -11.69
N VAL A 112 5.49 6.75 -11.57
CA VAL A 112 6.66 5.91 -11.23
C VAL A 112 6.46 5.17 -9.92
N ILE A 113 5.98 5.86 -8.87
CA ILE A 113 5.69 5.25 -7.58
C ILE A 113 4.62 4.16 -7.76
N MET A 114 3.51 4.47 -8.43
CA MET A 114 2.39 3.53 -8.58
C MET A 114 2.80 2.27 -9.35
N LEU A 115 3.45 2.44 -10.49
CA LEU A 115 3.91 1.31 -11.33
C LEU A 115 4.88 0.42 -10.55
N ARG A 116 5.82 1.02 -9.84
CA ARG A 116 6.79 0.26 -9.04
C ARG A 116 6.14 -0.44 -7.86
N GLU A 117 5.19 0.19 -7.17
CA GLU A 117 4.49 -0.46 -6.05
C GLU A 117 3.80 -1.74 -6.51
N ILE A 118 3.15 -1.72 -7.66
CA ILE A 118 2.49 -2.88 -8.24
C ILE A 118 3.53 -3.93 -8.66
N LEU A 119 4.55 -3.51 -9.43
CA LEU A 119 5.58 -4.40 -9.97
C LEU A 119 6.34 -5.14 -8.87
N VAL A 120 6.88 -4.39 -7.89
CA VAL A 120 7.68 -4.98 -6.80
C VAL A 120 6.83 -5.83 -5.86
N SER A 121 5.56 -5.49 -5.70
CA SER A 121 4.65 -6.33 -4.92
C SER A 121 4.42 -7.69 -5.59
N GLY A 122 4.08 -7.70 -6.87
CA GLY A 122 3.90 -8.94 -7.61
C GLY A 122 5.18 -9.78 -7.63
N LEU A 123 6.34 -9.13 -7.84
CA LEU A 123 7.63 -9.82 -7.82
C LEU A 123 7.97 -10.40 -6.44
N ARG A 124 7.68 -9.67 -5.38
CA ARG A 124 7.90 -10.16 -4.01
C ARG A 124 7.02 -11.38 -3.71
N GLU A 125 5.78 -11.34 -4.13
CA GLU A 125 4.84 -12.45 -3.93
C GLU A 125 5.27 -13.69 -4.73
N TYR A 126 5.68 -13.51 -5.97
CA TYR A 126 6.25 -14.57 -6.81
C TYR A 126 7.50 -15.21 -6.17
N LEU A 127 8.46 -14.40 -5.71
CA LEU A 127 9.68 -14.89 -5.07
C LEU A 127 9.40 -15.55 -3.71
N ALA A 128 8.43 -15.07 -2.96
CA ALA A 128 8.00 -15.72 -1.71
C ALA A 128 7.43 -17.12 -1.97
N GLY A 129 6.69 -17.32 -3.06
CA GLY A 129 6.23 -18.63 -3.52
C GLY A 129 7.36 -19.60 -3.87
N LEU A 130 8.54 -19.07 -4.25
CA LEU A 130 9.77 -19.83 -4.50
C LEU A 130 10.67 -19.98 -3.24
N ASN A 131 10.20 -19.58 -2.06
CA ASN A 131 10.96 -19.55 -0.81
C ASN A 131 12.24 -18.67 -0.88
N VAL A 132 12.26 -17.66 -1.77
CA VAL A 132 13.35 -16.70 -1.87
C VAL A 132 13.03 -15.49 -1.01
N GLY A 133 13.69 -15.36 0.13
CA GLY A 133 13.57 -14.20 1.01
C GLY A 133 14.30 -12.99 0.44
N LEU A 134 13.61 -11.85 0.34
CA LEU A 134 14.23 -10.58 -0.03
C LEU A 134 14.47 -9.72 1.23
N PRO A 135 15.71 -9.28 1.48
CA PRO A 135 16.00 -8.46 2.65
C PRO A 135 15.36 -7.08 2.54
N VAL A 136 14.75 -6.64 3.63
CA VAL A 136 14.21 -5.26 3.71
C VAL A 136 15.37 -4.32 4.04
N THR A 137 15.73 -3.45 3.11
CA THR A 137 16.80 -2.46 3.29
C THR A 137 16.32 -1.24 4.09
N ALA A 138 17.24 -0.53 4.74
CA ALA A 138 16.94 0.73 5.42
C ALA A 138 16.37 1.78 4.44
N LEU A 139 16.83 1.79 3.20
CA LEU A 139 16.33 2.67 2.13
C LEU A 139 14.84 2.44 1.84
N ALA A 140 14.36 1.20 1.95
CA ALA A 140 12.94 0.90 1.77
C ALA A 140 12.06 1.56 2.85
N LYS A 141 12.56 1.73 4.07
CA LYS A 141 11.85 2.44 5.14
C LYS A 141 11.78 3.94 4.86
N TRP A 142 12.91 4.55 4.47
CA TRP A 142 12.95 5.97 4.09
C TRP A 142 12.04 6.29 2.91
N LYS A 143 12.07 5.44 1.87
CA LYS A 143 11.16 5.55 0.73
C LYS A 143 9.70 5.65 1.17
N THR A 144 9.25 4.73 2.04
CA THR A 144 7.87 4.72 2.53
C THR A 144 7.56 5.96 3.36
N GLY A 145 8.50 6.41 4.22
CA GLY A 145 8.34 7.64 4.99
C GLY A 145 8.16 8.87 4.10
N PHE A 146 9.02 9.05 3.08
CA PHE A 146 8.90 10.15 2.12
C PHE A 146 7.61 10.07 1.31
N GLN A 147 7.21 8.88 0.89
CA GLN A 147 5.99 8.66 0.11
C GLN A 147 4.73 9.02 0.92
N MET A 148 4.60 8.51 2.15
CA MET A 148 3.46 8.81 3.02
C MET A 148 3.44 10.28 3.43
N GLY A 149 4.60 10.86 3.75
CA GLY A 149 4.73 12.29 4.03
C GLY A 149 4.32 13.16 2.84
N ALA A 150 4.78 12.82 1.62
CA ALA A 150 4.41 13.52 0.40
C ALA A 150 2.89 13.50 0.17
N LEU A 151 2.25 12.33 0.29
CA LEU A 151 0.81 12.22 0.09
C LEU A 151 0.02 13.00 1.14
N GLY A 152 0.41 12.93 2.42
CA GLY A 152 -0.23 13.69 3.48
C GLY A 152 -0.11 15.20 3.29
N THR A 153 1.08 15.70 2.97
CA THR A 153 1.31 17.14 2.72
C THR A 153 0.59 17.63 1.48
N LEU A 154 0.57 16.87 0.39
CA LEU A 154 -0.17 17.22 -0.83
C LEU A 154 -1.69 17.20 -0.63
N LEU A 155 -2.21 16.29 0.21
CA LEU A 155 -3.63 16.29 0.58
C LEU A 155 -4.00 17.53 1.41
N ALA A 156 -3.14 17.97 2.31
CA ALA A 156 -3.33 19.21 3.06
C ALA A 156 -3.27 20.43 2.12
N GLY A 157 -2.28 20.47 1.24
CA GLY A 157 -2.02 21.61 0.39
C GLY A 157 -1.76 22.92 1.15
N ASP A 158 -1.54 24.00 0.43
CA ASP A 158 -1.31 25.32 1.03
C ASP A 158 -2.59 25.88 1.69
N THR A 159 -3.75 25.59 1.09
CA THR A 159 -5.07 26.01 1.60
C THR A 159 -5.41 25.37 2.93
N GLY A 160 -5.20 24.07 3.06
CA GLY A 160 -5.42 23.35 4.33
C GLY A 160 -4.41 23.78 5.40
N ALA A 161 -3.14 23.95 5.05
CA ALA A 161 -2.11 24.41 5.97
C ALA A 161 -2.41 25.79 6.56
N ALA A 162 -3.03 26.68 5.77
CA ALA A 162 -3.45 28.00 6.24
C ALA A 162 -4.50 27.93 7.37
N VAL A 163 -5.36 26.90 7.42
CA VAL A 163 -6.37 26.71 8.46
C VAL A 163 -5.73 26.53 9.85
N ILE A 164 -4.55 25.92 9.89
CA ILE A 164 -3.81 25.69 11.16
C ILE A 164 -2.71 26.73 11.40
N GLY A 165 -2.74 27.86 10.67
CA GLY A 165 -1.77 28.96 10.84
C GLY A 165 -0.43 28.74 10.14
N LEU A 166 -0.29 27.72 9.30
CA LEU A 166 0.92 27.40 8.54
C LEU A 166 0.89 27.94 7.08
N GLY A 167 0.04 28.94 6.79
CA GLY A 167 -0.10 29.52 5.45
C GLY A 167 1.15 30.23 4.91
N TRP A 168 2.17 30.43 5.73
CA TRP A 168 3.48 30.95 5.32
C TRP A 168 4.43 29.88 4.75
N LEU A 169 4.10 28.61 4.93
CA LEU A 169 4.86 27.46 4.42
C LEU A 169 4.33 27.04 3.05
N PRO A 170 5.19 26.84 2.06
CA PRO A 170 4.80 26.27 0.76
C PRO A 170 4.62 24.76 0.87
N VAL A 171 3.53 24.32 1.53
CA VAL A 171 3.29 22.90 1.87
C VAL A 171 3.15 22.05 0.61
N SER A 172 2.52 22.57 -0.43
CA SER A 172 2.42 21.89 -1.72
C SER A 172 3.79 21.63 -2.34
N LEU A 173 4.69 22.61 -2.35
CA LEU A 173 6.05 22.45 -2.86
C LEU A 173 6.86 21.42 -2.04
N ILE A 174 6.72 21.46 -0.72
CA ILE A 174 7.37 20.47 0.16
C ILE A 174 6.88 19.06 -0.19
N GLY A 175 5.57 18.89 -0.35
CA GLY A 175 4.97 17.62 -0.74
C GLY A 175 5.47 17.10 -2.09
N GLU A 176 5.61 18.00 -3.07
CA GLU A 176 6.16 17.67 -4.39
C GLU A 176 7.62 17.22 -4.32
N LEU A 177 8.45 17.94 -3.59
CA LEU A 177 9.86 17.57 -3.38
C LEU A 177 9.98 16.21 -2.68
N MET A 178 9.14 15.95 -1.69
CA MET A 178 9.07 14.65 -1.04
C MET A 178 8.61 13.55 -2.00
N LEU A 179 7.67 13.85 -2.91
CA LEU A 179 7.17 12.91 -3.92
C LEU A 179 8.29 12.54 -4.91
N TRP A 180 9.04 13.51 -5.40
CA TRP A 180 10.22 13.28 -6.26
C TRP A 180 11.28 12.46 -5.55
N THR A 181 11.57 12.79 -4.29
CA THR A 181 12.51 12.03 -3.46
C THR A 181 12.04 10.58 -3.27
N ALA A 182 10.77 10.38 -2.98
CA ALA A 182 10.18 9.05 -2.87
C ALA A 182 10.27 8.26 -4.18
N ALA A 183 10.04 8.91 -5.33
CA ALA A 183 10.17 8.29 -6.65
C ALA A 183 11.61 7.87 -6.95
N ALA A 184 12.58 8.73 -6.67
CA ALA A 184 14.01 8.41 -6.85
C ALA A 184 14.44 7.21 -5.98
N LEU A 185 14.09 7.24 -4.68
CA LEU A 185 14.35 6.13 -3.77
C LEU A 185 13.64 4.84 -4.20
N THR A 186 12.44 4.99 -4.75
CA THR A 186 11.61 3.90 -5.25
C THR A 186 12.25 3.22 -6.46
N LEU A 187 12.78 3.96 -7.41
CA LEU A 187 13.51 3.42 -8.56
C LEU A 187 14.79 2.71 -8.13
N PHE A 188 15.57 3.34 -7.25
CA PHE A 188 16.81 2.77 -6.76
C PHE A 188 16.58 1.43 -6.05
N THR A 189 15.64 1.41 -5.09
CA THR A 189 15.31 0.16 -4.37
C THR A 189 14.60 -0.87 -5.25
N GLY A 190 13.86 -0.44 -6.28
CA GLY A 190 13.16 -1.32 -7.22
C GLY A 190 14.09 -2.09 -8.11
N TRP A 191 15.23 -1.50 -8.50
CA TRP A 191 16.25 -2.15 -9.30
C TRP A 191 16.81 -3.41 -8.65
N ASP A 192 17.09 -3.36 -7.35
CA ASP A 192 17.61 -4.50 -6.59
C ASP A 192 16.62 -5.68 -6.61
N TYR A 193 15.33 -5.40 -6.47
CA TYR A 193 14.28 -6.41 -6.53
C TYR A 193 14.12 -7.00 -7.94
N LEU A 194 14.17 -6.15 -8.97
CA LEU A 194 14.09 -6.60 -10.35
C LEU A 194 15.28 -7.49 -10.73
N ALA A 195 16.49 -7.07 -10.36
CA ALA A 195 17.71 -7.83 -10.60
C ALA A 195 17.67 -9.19 -9.87
N ALA A 196 17.17 -9.24 -8.64
CA ALA A 196 16.99 -10.49 -7.92
C ALA A 196 15.95 -11.41 -8.61
N GLY A 197 14.82 -10.85 -9.05
CA GLY A 197 13.77 -11.58 -9.76
C GLY A 197 14.26 -12.20 -11.07
N LEU A 198 14.96 -11.41 -11.90
CA LEU A 198 15.50 -11.88 -13.17
C LEU A 198 16.53 -13.00 -12.99
N ARG A 199 17.38 -12.94 -11.96
CA ARG A 199 18.34 -14.02 -11.65
C ARG A 199 17.67 -15.34 -11.31
N HIS A 200 16.47 -15.30 -10.70
CA HIS A 200 15.75 -16.51 -10.32
C HIS A 200 14.79 -17.00 -11.39
N ALA A 201 14.23 -16.11 -12.21
CA ALA A 201 13.38 -16.48 -13.33
C ALA A 201 14.14 -17.25 -14.43
N GLY A 202 15.46 -17.02 -14.57
CA GLY A 202 16.32 -17.76 -15.52
C GLY A 202 16.83 -19.11 -15.00
N ARG A 203 16.52 -19.48 -13.76
CA ARG A 203 16.83 -20.83 -13.24
C ARG A 203 15.62 -21.72 -13.51
N GLU A 204 15.78 -22.66 -14.45
CA GLU A 204 14.79 -23.72 -14.66
C GLU A 204 14.50 -24.39 -13.31
N VAL A 205 13.23 -24.50 -12.96
CA VAL A 205 12.80 -25.31 -11.80
C VAL A 205 13.23 -26.74 -12.09
N PRO A 206 14.16 -27.33 -11.31
CA PRO A 206 14.53 -28.71 -11.54
C PRO A 206 13.26 -29.57 -11.49
N PRO A 207 13.08 -30.52 -12.40
CA PRO A 207 11.89 -31.37 -12.42
C PRO A 207 11.71 -31.98 -11.03
N SER A 208 10.48 -31.86 -10.51
CA SER A 208 10.11 -32.44 -9.22
C SER A 208 10.60 -33.88 -9.18
N ARG A 209 11.39 -34.22 -8.14
CA ARG A 209 11.82 -35.62 -7.96
C ARG A 209 10.58 -36.51 -8.07
N PRO A 210 10.64 -37.60 -8.86
CA PRO A 210 9.53 -38.54 -8.93
C PRO A 210 9.20 -38.99 -7.52
N ASP A 211 7.94 -38.93 -7.15
CA ASP A 211 7.44 -39.40 -5.87
C ASP A 211 7.77 -40.89 -5.79
N PRO A 212 8.65 -41.32 -4.84
CA PRO A 212 9.03 -42.73 -4.72
C PRO A 212 7.87 -43.64 -4.29
N SER A 213 6.73 -43.04 -3.90
CA SER A 213 5.51 -43.78 -3.51
C SER A 213 4.57 -44.06 -4.69
N ARG A 214 4.84 -43.52 -5.89
CA ARG A 214 3.99 -43.75 -7.05
C ARG A 214 4.40 -45.04 -7.76
N PRO A 215 3.56 -46.08 -7.73
CA PRO A 215 3.89 -47.33 -8.42
C PRO A 215 4.10 -47.07 -9.91
N ALA A 216 5.20 -47.58 -10.46
CA ALA A 216 5.49 -47.51 -11.87
C ALA A 216 4.31 -48.14 -12.66
N SER A 217 3.69 -47.32 -13.51
CA SER A 217 2.70 -47.82 -14.47
C SER A 217 3.43 -48.84 -15.37
N ARG A 218 3.16 -50.10 -15.18
CA ARG A 218 3.65 -51.18 -16.04
C ARG A 218 2.97 -51.06 -17.42
N PRO A 219 3.73 -51.30 -18.50
CA PRO A 219 3.20 -51.32 -19.85
C PRO A 219 2.19 -52.43 -20.10
#